data_0668d7bf6476a7cb0cf99570f0e30579
#
_entry.id   0668d7bf6476a7cb0cf99570f0e30579
#
_cell.length_a   1.000
_cell.length_b   1.000
_cell.length_c   1.000
_cell.angle_alpha   90.00
_cell.angle_beta   90.00
_cell.angle_gamma   90.00
#
_symmetry.space_group_name_H-M   'P 1'
#
loop_
_entity.id
_entity.type
_entity.pdbx_description
1 polymer ?
#
loop_
_entity_poly.entity_id
_entity_poly.type
_entity_poly.pdbx_seq_one_letter_code
_entity_poly.pdbx_strand_id
1 'polypeptide(L)'
;MCSIIGFCDSSVTFDLFKEGFEKTKSRGPDDSRIIDTGKGILGFHRLAIMGLTDEGMQPFKFGNSYAVCNGEIYGFESLKEDLIKKGYSFVSGSDCEILLPLYKEYGTEMFSMLDAEYALIIYDGETEQYIAARDPIGIRPLYYGYNESGSIVFASEPKNLVKLVKKIMPFPPGHYYKGGKFTCYCDITRVEKVCHDSLETVCKNIREKLVAGIDKRLVSDANVGFLLSGGLDSSLVCAVAARESKEPIKTFAIGMSEDAIDLKYAKQVADYIGSDHTEVIITKEDVLESLETVIALLGTYDITTIRASMGMYLVCKHIHENTDIRVLLTGEISDELFGYKYTDFAPSAEAFQKEAEKRVHELHMYDVLRADRCISVNSLEARVPFGDLDFVHYVMSIDPEMKLNKYGKGKYLLRHAFEGDYLPHDILYREKAAFSDAVGHSMVDDLKEYAESCYTDEEFAEKKEKYSHAKPFTKESLLYREIFEKYYAGESEMVKDFWMPNKEWEGCNVDDPSARVLSNYGASGQ
;
A
#
# COMPACT_ATOMS: atom_id res chain seq x y z
N MET A 1 3.00 -6.11 -9.96
CA MET A 1 3.43 -6.66 -8.66
C MET A 1 3.43 -8.16 -8.70
N CYS A 2 4.50 -8.79 -8.22
CA CYS A 2 4.61 -10.26 -8.15
C CYS A 2 3.71 -10.86 -7.06
N SER A 3 3.67 -12.17 -6.97
CA SER A 3 3.08 -12.92 -5.86
C SER A 3 4.00 -14.04 -5.42
N ILE A 4 4.12 -14.23 -4.11
CA ILE A 4 4.93 -15.28 -3.49
C ILE A 4 4.08 -16.13 -2.56
N ILE A 5 4.43 -17.40 -2.47
CA ILE A 5 3.89 -18.34 -1.49
C ILE A 5 4.98 -19.31 -1.05
N GLY A 6 5.03 -19.64 0.25
CA GLY A 6 5.93 -20.63 0.80
C GLY A 6 5.21 -21.54 1.79
N PHE A 7 5.18 -22.83 1.51
CA PHE A 7 4.72 -23.86 2.43
C PHE A 7 5.94 -24.55 3.04
N CYS A 8 6.16 -24.35 4.33
CA CYS A 8 7.44 -24.61 4.99
C CYS A 8 7.56 -26.02 5.57
N ASP A 9 6.87 -27.00 5.02
CA ASP A 9 7.04 -28.43 5.27
C ASP A 9 6.58 -29.27 4.07
N SER A 10 6.72 -30.59 4.16
CA SER A 10 6.35 -31.53 3.10
C SER A 10 4.96 -32.15 3.30
N SER A 11 4.12 -31.62 4.18
CA SER A 11 2.81 -32.22 4.51
C SER A 11 1.69 -31.84 3.54
N VAL A 12 1.87 -30.78 2.73
CA VAL A 12 0.87 -30.32 1.75
C VAL A 12 0.91 -31.19 0.49
N THR A 13 -0.26 -31.49 -0.06
CA THR A 13 -0.34 -32.05 -1.40
C THR A 13 -0.08 -30.96 -2.44
N PHE A 14 0.57 -31.32 -3.55
CA PHE A 14 0.87 -30.38 -4.63
C PHE A 14 -0.40 -29.70 -5.16
N ASP A 15 -1.50 -30.44 -5.29
CA ASP A 15 -2.78 -29.89 -5.81
C ASP A 15 -3.37 -28.83 -4.87
N LEU A 16 -3.33 -29.06 -3.56
CA LEU A 16 -3.84 -28.09 -2.58
C LEU A 16 -2.97 -26.82 -2.55
N PHE A 17 -1.64 -26.98 -2.60
CA PHE A 17 -0.72 -25.85 -2.73
C PHE A 17 -1.00 -25.05 -4.01
N LYS A 18 -1.15 -25.74 -5.14
CA LYS A 18 -1.41 -25.12 -6.43
C LYS A 18 -2.75 -24.37 -6.46
N GLU A 19 -3.81 -24.93 -5.84
CA GLU A 19 -5.09 -24.23 -5.71
C GLU A 19 -4.92 -22.87 -4.99
N GLY A 20 -4.17 -22.85 -3.88
CA GLY A 20 -3.86 -21.60 -3.17
C GLY A 20 -3.02 -20.65 -4.01
N PHE A 21 -1.98 -21.15 -4.67
CA PHE A 21 -1.04 -20.39 -5.49
C PHE A 21 -1.74 -19.65 -6.62
N GLU A 22 -2.57 -20.34 -7.42
CA GLU A 22 -3.24 -19.79 -8.60
C GLU A 22 -4.19 -18.60 -8.30
N LYS A 23 -4.65 -18.44 -7.05
CA LYS A 23 -5.55 -17.33 -6.66
C LYS A 23 -4.95 -15.94 -6.82
N THR A 24 -3.63 -15.84 -6.92
CA THR A 24 -2.92 -14.55 -7.10
C THR A 24 -2.19 -14.45 -8.44
N LYS A 25 -2.55 -15.26 -9.43
CA LYS A 25 -1.93 -15.23 -10.75
C LYS A 25 -2.05 -13.86 -11.44
N SER A 26 -3.16 -13.13 -11.21
CA SER A 26 -3.35 -11.79 -11.77
C SER A 26 -2.32 -10.76 -11.29
N ARG A 27 -1.67 -10.97 -10.15
CA ARG A 27 -0.57 -10.11 -9.69
C ARG A 27 0.67 -10.22 -10.58
N GLY A 28 0.96 -11.44 -11.04
CA GLY A 28 2.13 -11.73 -11.87
C GLY A 28 1.76 -12.63 -13.04
N PRO A 29 1.13 -12.08 -14.10
CA PRO A 29 0.60 -12.87 -15.19
C PRO A 29 1.65 -13.35 -16.20
N ASP A 30 2.87 -12.76 -16.18
CA ASP A 30 3.85 -12.95 -17.23
C ASP A 30 4.49 -14.34 -17.18
N ASP A 31 4.78 -14.86 -15.98
CA ASP A 31 5.29 -16.23 -15.79
C ASP A 31 4.97 -16.76 -14.39
N SER A 32 5.05 -18.09 -14.22
CA SER A 32 4.75 -18.78 -12.95
C SER A 32 5.71 -19.95 -12.73
N ARG A 33 6.28 -20.05 -11.53
CA ARG A 33 7.16 -21.15 -11.16
C ARG A 33 6.86 -21.68 -9.77
N ILE A 34 6.86 -23.02 -9.65
CA ILE A 34 6.76 -23.72 -8.37
C ILE A 34 8.00 -24.62 -8.26
N ILE A 35 8.66 -24.61 -7.12
CA ILE A 35 9.79 -25.48 -6.84
C ILE A 35 9.56 -26.24 -5.52
N ASP A 36 10.00 -27.48 -5.50
CA ASP A 36 10.14 -28.29 -4.29
C ASP A 36 11.57 -28.12 -3.75
N THR A 37 11.70 -27.66 -2.51
CA THR A 37 13.00 -27.48 -1.83
C THR A 37 13.49 -28.75 -1.15
N GLY A 38 12.69 -29.83 -1.16
CA GLY A 38 12.91 -31.05 -0.38
C GLY A 38 12.45 -30.94 1.09
N LYS A 39 12.14 -29.74 1.57
CA LYS A 39 11.61 -29.45 2.91
C LYS A 39 10.31 -28.63 2.87
N GLY A 40 9.78 -28.36 1.68
CA GLY A 40 8.58 -27.59 1.43
C GLY A 40 8.54 -27.08 0.01
N ILE A 41 7.60 -26.18 -0.28
CA ILE A 41 7.32 -25.71 -1.64
C ILE A 41 7.35 -24.18 -1.66
N LEU A 42 8.02 -23.60 -2.69
CA LEU A 42 7.96 -22.19 -3.00
C LEU A 42 7.26 -21.97 -4.34
N GLY A 43 6.40 -20.94 -4.40
CA GLY A 43 5.72 -20.50 -5.61
C GLY A 43 5.94 -19.02 -5.88
N PHE A 44 6.07 -18.66 -7.16
CA PHE A 44 6.29 -17.31 -7.64
C PHE A 44 5.50 -17.03 -8.91
N HIS A 45 4.68 -15.98 -8.88
CA HIS A 45 4.08 -15.37 -10.06
C HIS A 45 4.79 -14.07 -10.39
N ARG A 46 5.24 -13.92 -11.63
CA ARG A 46 6.03 -12.79 -12.09
C ARG A 46 5.18 -11.73 -12.79
N LEU A 47 5.35 -10.47 -12.37
CA LEU A 47 5.15 -9.29 -13.19
C LEU A 47 6.54 -8.71 -13.49
N ALA A 48 6.95 -8.72 -14.74
CA ALA A 48 8.28 -8.27 -15.14
C ALA A 48 8.35 -6.74 -15.16
N ILE A 49 9.10 -6.16 -14.24
CA ILE A 49 9.31 -4.70 -14.07
C ILE A 49 10.78 -4.35 -14.24
N MET A 50 11.67 -5.07 -13.53
CA MET A 50 13.13 -4.97 -13.66
C MET A 50 13.70 -6.27 -14.21
N GLY A 51 14.71 -6.16 -15.09
CA GLY A 51 15.33 -7.31 -15.72
C GLY A 51 14.32 -8.15 -16.50
N LEU A 52 13.77 -7.62 -17.59
CA LEU A 52 12.63 -8.19 -18.33
C LEU A 52 12.88 -9.55 -18.97
N THR A 53 14.13 -10.04 -18.97
CA THR A 53 14.51 -11.33 -19.57
C THR A 53 14.19 -12.52 -18.65
N ASP A 54 14.28 -13.74 -19.19
CA ASP A 54 13.97 -14.98 -18.45
C ASP A 54 14.91 -15.22 -17.26
N GLU A 55 16.14 -14.68 -17.30
CA GLU A 55 17.10 -14.77 -16.20
C GLU A 55 16.61 -14.06 -14.92
N GLY A 56 15.70 -13.08 -15.05
CA GLY A 56 15.04 -12.42 -13.91
C GLY A 56 13.92 -13.24 -13.28
N MET A 57 13.66 -14.46 -13.73
CA MET A 57 12.60 -15.32 -13.18
C MET A 57 13.03 -15.97 -11.86
N GLN A 58 12.16 -15.83 -10.87
CA GLN A 58 12.33 -16.42 -9.54
C GLN A 58 11.62 -17.81 -9.44
N PRO A 59 11.97 -18.66 -8.44
CA PRO A 59 12.94 -18.43 -7.36
C PRO A 59 14.38 -18.32 -7.85
N PHE A 60 15.13 -17.35 -7.33
CA PHE A 60 16.58 -17.32 -7.48
C PHE A 60 17.20 -18.45 -6.69
N LYS A 61 18.33 -18.98 -7.20
CA LYS A 61 19.05 -20.10 -6.58
C LYS A 61 20.51 -19.73 -6.34
N PHE A 62 20.99 -20.03 -5.13
CA PHE A 62 22.41 -19.96 -4.80
C PHE A 62 22.80 -21.19 -3.94
N GLY A 63 23.63 -22.08 -4.49
CA GLY A 63 23.89 -23.37 -3.88
C GLY A 63 22.59 -24.20 -3.76
N ASN A 64 22.23 -24.58 -2.54
CA ASN A 64 20.98 -25.28 -2.21
C ASN A 64 19.89 -24.33 -1.65
N SER A 65 20.17 -23.04 -1.60
CA SER A 65 19.24 -22.03 -1.12
C SER A 65 18.41 -21.42 -2.25
N TYR A 66 17.19 -20.97 -1.90
CA TYR A 66 16.26 -20.38 -2.85
C TYR A 66 15.63 -19.12 -2.24
N ALA A 67 15.33 -18.13 -3.06
CA ALA A 67 14.61 -16.92 -2.65
C ALA A 67 13.50 -16.56 -3.63
N VAL A 68 12.36 -16.13 -3.08
CA VAL A 68 11.29 -15.45 -3.79
C VAL A 68 11.01 -14.11 -3.12
N CYS A 69 10.84 -13.08 -3.94
CA CYS A 69 10.58 -11.72 -3.48
C CYS A 69 9.51 -11.06 -4.35
N ASN A 70 8.49 -10.51 -3.71
CA ASN A 70 7.59 -9.54 -4.31
C ASN A 70 8.06 -8.17 -3.82
N GLY A 71 8.80 -7.42 -4.63
CA GLY A 71 9.33 -6.14 -4.20
C GLY A 71 10.18 -5.46 -5.25
N GLU A 72 10.65 -4.28 -4.88
CA GLU A 72 11.60 -3.45 -5.61
C GLU A 72 12.67 -2.97 -4.63
N ILE A 73 13.95 -3.18 -4.96
CA ILE A 73 15.10 -2.81 -4.13
C ILE A 73 15.78 -1.62 -4.78
N TYR A 74 15.61 -0.46 -4.20
CA TYR A 74 16.15 0.79 -4.71
C TYR A 74 17.65 0.90 -4.46
N GLY A 75 18.40 1.39 -5.47
CA GLY A 75 19.86 1.55 -5.36
C GLY A 75 20.63 0.23 -5.18
N PHE A 76 20.07 -0.89 -5.62
CA PHE A 76 20.66 -2.23 -5.51
C PHE A 76 22.02 -2.35 -6.23
N GLU A 77 22.30 -1.50 -7.20
CA GLU A 77 23.53 -1.53 -7.99
C GLU A 77 24.77 -1.40 -7.10
N SER A 78 24.73 -0.53 -6.08
CA SER A 78 25.86 -0.34 -5.16
C SER A 78 26.12 -1.58 -4.30
N LEU A 79 25.06 -2.25 -3.83
CA LEU A 79 25.15 -3.52 -3.10
C LEU A 79 25.64 -4.64 -4.01
N LYS A 80 25.19 -4.68 -5.26
CA LYS A 80 25.63 -5.63 -6.28
C LYS A 80 27.13 -5.47 -6.59
N GLU A 81 27.61 -4.23 -6.75
CA GLU A 81 29.04 -3.95 -6.95
C GLU A 81 29.91 -4.44 -5.77
N ASP A 82 29.46 -4.24 -4.55
CA ASP A 82 30.18 -4.70 -3.37
C ASP A 82 30.20 -6.22 -3.24
N LEU A 83 29.11 -6.88 -3.61
CA LEU A 83 29.06 -8.34 -3.70
C LEU A 83 29.98 -8.88 -4.81
N ILE A 84 30.07 -8.20 -5.97
CA ILE A 84 31.01 -8.57 -7.05
C ILE A 84 32.45 -8.50 -6.57
N LYS A 85 32.84 -7.46 -5.82
CA LYS A 85 34.18 -7.35 -5.20
C LYS A 85 34.49 -8.50 -4.23
N LYS A 86 33.44 -9.10 -3.63
CA LYS A 86 33.53 -10.27 -2.75
C LYS A 86 33.56 -11.60 -3.52
N GLY A 87 33.44 -11.58 -4.86
CA GLY A 87 33.52 -12.76 -5.72
C GLY A 87 32.20 -13.35 -6.14
N TYR A 88 31.06 -12.70 -5.86
CA TYR A 88 29.76 -13.12 -6.38
C TYR A 88 29.59 -12.72 -7.86
N SER A 89 28.82 -13.52 -8.60
CA SER A 89 28.46 -13.25 -10.00
C SER A 89 26.96 -13.22 -10.15
N PHE A 90 26.47 -12.38 -11.07
CA PHE A 90 25.07 -12.15 -11.35
C PHE A 90 24.80 -12.35 -12.84
N VAL A 91 23.63 -12.88 -13.16
CA VAL A 91 23.26 -13.20 -14.54
C VAL A 91 22.08 -12.39 -15.05
N SER A 92 21.27 -11.83 -14.14
CA SER A 92 20.09 -11.06 -14.51
C SER A 92 20.25 -9.56 -14.26
N GLY A 93 19.34 -8.78 -14.86
CA GLY A 93 19.13 -7.37 -14.54
C GLY A 93 18.18 -7.15 -13.37
N SER A 94 17.67 -8.22 -12.72
CA SER A 94 16.77 -8.08 -11.58
C SER A 94 17.50 -7.61 -10.33
N ASP A 95 16.91 -6.65 -9.66
CA ASP A 95 17.29 -6.14 -8.35
C ASP A 95 17.27 -7.25 -7.27
N CYS A 96 16.30 -8.14 -7.31
CA CYS A 96 16.10 -9.21 -6.33
C CYS A 96 17.16 -10.33 -6.39
N GLU A 97 17.99 -10.41 -7.43
CA GLU A 97 19.06 -11.43 -7.54
C GLU A 97 20.11 -11.26 -6.44
N ILE A 98 20.29 -10.05 -5.87
CA ILE A 98 21.24 -9.80 -4.78
C ILE A 98 20.86 -10.44 -3.46
N LEU A 99 19.60 -10.84 -3.24
CA LEU A 99 19.07 -11.23 -1.93
C LEU A 99 19.78 -12.45 -1.33
N LEU A 100 20.03 -13.52 -2.12
CA LEU A 100 20.73 -14.70 -1.60
C LEU A 100 22.21 -14.44 -1.30
N PRO A 101 22.98 -13.74 -2.16
CA PRO A 101 24.33 -13.29 -1.83
C PRO A 101 24.38 -12.40 -0.57
N LEU A 102 23.45 -11.46 -0.41
CA LEU A 102 23.36 -10.63 0.78
C LEU A 102 23.08 -11.47 2.04
N TYR A 103 22.12 -12.40 1.94
CA TYR A 103 21.80 -13.27 3.07
C TYR A 103 23.02 -14.18 3.46
N LYS A 104 23.75 -14.66 2.46
CA LYS A 104 24.97 -15.46 2.69
C LYS A 104 26.05 -14.67 3.43
N GLU A 105 26.25 -13.39 3.06
CA GLU A 105 27.27 -12.54 3.66
C GLU A 105 26.89 -12.00 5.04
N TYR A 106 25.64 -11.55 5.20
CA TYR A 106 25.21 -10.75 6.35
C TYR A 106 24.11 -11.40 7.20
N GLY A 107 23.62 -12.59 6.79
CA GLY A 107 22.53 -13.24 7.50
C GLY A 107 21.31 -12.31 7.57
N THR A 108 20.67 -12.25 8.74
CA THR A 108 19.48 -11.40 8.96
C THR A 108 19.79 -9.90 9.09
N GLU A 109 21.05 -9.50 9.22
CA GLU A 109 21.45 -8.08 9.22
C GLU A 109 21.19 -7.42 7.86
N MET A 110 21.12 -8.23 6.76
CA MET A 110 20.80 -7.72 5.44
C MET A 110 19.49 -6.91 5.40
N PHE A 111 18.50 -7.25 6.21
CA PHE A 111 17.20 -6.58 6.18
C PHE A 111 17.27 -5.10 6.53
N SER A 112 18.22 -4.73 7.40
CA SER A 112 18.48 -3.31 7.75
C SER A 112 19.30 -2.56 6.69
N MET A 113 19.84 -3.27 5.68
CA MET A 113 20.62 -2.67 4.59
C MET A 113 19.76 -2.34 3.36
N LEU A 114 18.53 -2.86 3.29
CA LEU A 114 17.67 -2.71 2.13
C LEU A 114 16.87 -1.41 2.18
N ASP A 115 17.05 -0.55 1.17
CA ASP A 115 16.10 0.51 0.84
C ASP A 115 15.11 -0.08 -0.18
N ALA A 116 13.95 -0.54 0.30
CA ALA A 116 13.08 -1.38 -0.52
C ALA A 116 11.62 -1.40 -0.05
N GLU A 117 10.74 -1.64 -1.00
CA GLU A 117 9.36 -2.06 -0.78
C GLU A 117 9.28 -3.55 -1.05
N TYR A 118 9.18 -4.41 -0.04
CA TYR A 118 9.34 -5.84 -0.27
C TYR A 118 8.59 -6.76 0.70
N ALA A 119 8.28 -7.95 0.20
CA ALA A 119 7.97 -9.15 0.97
C ALA A 119 8.77 -10.31 0.36
N LEU A 120 9.50 -11.06 1.16
CA LEU A 120 10.35 -12.15 0.67
C LEU A 120 10.25 -13.41 1.52
N ILE A 121 10.59 -14.53 0.89
CA ILE A 121 10.78 -15.82 1.55
C ILE A 121 12.09 -16.42 1.03
N ILE A 122 12.97 -16.79 1.95
CA ILE A 122 14.23 -17.50 1.68
C ILE A 122 14.13 -18.91 2.25
N TYR A 123 14.46 -19.91 1.47
CA TYR A 123 14.84 -21.22 1.97
C TYR A 123 16.36 -21.30 2.04
N ASP A 124 16.90 -21.43 3.24
CA ASP A 124 18.32 -21.61 3.48
C ASP A 124 18.65 -23.11 3.46
N GLY A 125 19.28 -23.56 2.37
CA GLY A 125 19.62 -24.96 2.17
C GLY A 125 20.77 -25.47 3.06
N GLU A 126 21.51 -24.58 3.76
CA GLU A 126 22.57 -24.99 4.69
C GLU A 126 21.97 -25.35 6.08
N THR A 127 20.99 -24.56 6.53
CA THR A 127 20.32 -24.78 7.82
C THR A 127 18.97 -25.48 7.69
N GLU A 128 18.50 -25.72 6.47
CA GLU A 128 17.18 -26.29 6.14
C GLU A 128 16.01 -25.49 6.76
N GLN A 129 16.16 -24.16 6.85
CA GLN A 129 15.17 -23.28 7.47
C GLN A 129 14.56 -22.32 6.45
N TYR A 130 13.30 -21.95 6.72
CA TYR A 130 12.63 -20.88 6.03
C TYR A 130 12.75 -19.56 6.82
N ILE A 131 13.07 -18.51 6.10
CA ILE A 131 13.13 -17.13 6.58
C ILE A 131 12.15 -16.32 5.76
N ALA A 132 11.37 -15.47 6.40
CA ALA A 132 10.51 -14.50 5.69
C ALA A 132 10.72 -13.11 6.27
N ALA A 133 10.58 -12.08 5.44
CA ALA A 133 10.69 -10.69 5.89
C ALA A 133 9.78 -9.76 5.09
N ARG A 134 9.40 -8.66 5.71
CA ARG A 134 8.52 -7.63 5.13
C ARG A 134 9.08 -6.25 5.39
N ASP A 135 8.95 -5.34 4.41
CA ASP A 135 9.43 -3.96 4.50
C ASP A 135 8.89 -3.21 5.74
N PRO A 136 9.58 -2.13 6.18
CA PRO A 136 9.27 -1.43 7.44
C PRO A 136 7.87 -0.81 7.52
N ILE A 137 7.23 -0.49 6.39
CA ILE A 137 5.89 0.10 6.33
C ILE A 137 4.83 -0.98 6.04
N GLY A 138 5.25 -2.09 5.42
CA GLY A 138 4.37 -3.14 4.94
C GLY A 138 3.69 -2.78 3.62
N ILE A 139 4.39 -2.04 2.75
CA ILE A 139 3.92 -1.66 1.42
C ILE A 139 3.63 -2.91 0.60
N ARG A 140 4.56 -3.87 0.60
CA ARG A 140 4.29 -5.16 -0.01
C ARG A 140 3.58 -6.09 0.97
N PRO A 141 2.51 -6.76 0.52
CA PRO A 141 1.74 -7.61 1.41
C PRO A 141 2.45 -8.92 1.71
N LEU A 142 2.35 -9.35 2.95
CA LEU A 142 2.71 -10.69 3.38
C LEU A 142 1.76 -11.12 4.50
N TYR A 143 1.26 -12.35 4.40
CA TYR A 143 0.41 -13.01 5.39
C TYR A 143 1.01 -14.34 5.78
N TYR A 144 0.65 -14.83 6.94
CA TYR A 144 1.08 -16.14 7.41
C TYR A 144 -0.02 -16.85 8.21
N GLY A 145 0.17 -18.11 8.42
CA GLY A 145 -0.61 -18.93 9.31
C GLY A 145 0.10 -20.25 9.59
N TYR A 146 -0.49 -21.07 10.44
CA TYR A 146 0.03 -22.39 10.76
C TYR A 146 -0.94 -23.46 10.24
N ASN A 147 -0.40 -24.45 9.53
CA ASN A 147 -1.17 -25.58 9.02
C ASN A 147 -1.57 -26.57 10.14
N GLU A 148 -2.19 -27.68 9.78
CA GLU A 148 -2.60 -28.72 10.74
C GLU A 148 -1.43 -29.36 11.50
N SER A 149 -0.24 -29.45 10.88
CA SER A 149 0.98 -29.98 11.53
C SER A 149 1.69 -28.95 12.42
N GLY A 150 1.24 -27.69 12.43
CA GLY A 150 1.89 -26.61 13.18
C GLY A 150 3.03 -25.94 12.43
N SER A 151 3.24 -26.25 11.14
CA SER A 151 4.24 -25.60 10.31
C SER A 151 3.70 -24.28 9.75
N ILE A 152 4.59 -23.30 9.61
CA ILE A 152 4.23 -21.98 9.10
C ILE A 152 4.08 -21.99 7.57
N VAL A 153 3.14 -21.21 7.07
CA VAL A 153 2.90 -20.96 5.65
C VAL A 153 2.85 -19.47 5.44
N PHE A 154 3.51 -18.98 4.39
CA PHE A 154 3.52 -17.56 4.01
C PHE A 154 2.90 -17.37 2.63
N ALA A 155 2.21 -16.26 2.42
CA ALA A 155 1.73 -15.87 1.10
C ALA A 155 1.52 -14.36 0.98
N SER A 156 1.55 -13.86 -0.24
CA SER A 156 1.29 -12.45 -0.54
C SER A 156 -0.10 -12.00 -0.10
N GLU A 157 -1.12 -12.84 -0.26
CA GLU A 157 -2.50 -12.46 0.05
C GLU A 157 -3.24 -13.52 0.88
N PRO A 158 -4.22 -13.09 1.71
CA PRO A 158 -4.94 -14.03 2.58
C PRO A 158 -5.71 -15.10 1.79
N LYS A 159 -6.22 -14.78 0.59
CA LYS A 159 -6.94 -15.74 -0.26
C LYS A 159 -6.11 -16.97 -0.65
N ASN A 160 -4.78 -16.85 -0.69
CA ASN A 160 -3.90 -17.99 -0.91
C ASN A 160 -3.95 -18.99 0.25
N LEU A 161 -4.19 -18.51 1.48
CA LEU A 161 -4.03 -19.25 2.73
C LEU A 161 -5.33 -19.91 3.24
N VAL A 162 -6.50 -19.50 2.78
CA VAL A 162 -7.83 -19.89 3.30
C VAL A 162 -7.99 -21.41 3.54
N LYS A 163 -7.39 -22.26 2.69
CA LYS A 163 -7.45 -23.73 2.85
C LYS A 163 -6.14 -24.34 3.35
N LEU A 164 -5.11 -23.55 3.56
CA LEU A 164 -3.76 -24.03 3.89
C LEU A 164 -3.43 -23.91 5.37
N VAL A 165 -4.10 -23.02 6.08
CA VAL A 165 -3.80 -22.71 7.49
C VAL A 165 -5.07 -22.66 8.33
N LYS A 166 -4.90 -22.77 9.66
CA LYS A 166 -6.00 -22.72 10.65
C LYS A 166 -6.51 -21.31 10.88
N LYS A 167 -5.64 -20.32 10.81
CA LYS A 167 -5.90 -18.90 11.01
C LYS A 167 -4.93 -18.08 10.22
N ILE A 168 -5.44 -17.05 9.56
CA ILE A 168 -4.67 -16.14 8.74
C ILE A 168 -4.31 -14.90 9.56
N MET A 169 -3.04 -14.50 9.52
CA MET A 169 -2.52 -13.32 10.20
C MET A 169 -1.70 -12.46 9.23
N PRO A 170 -1.82 -11.12 9.29
CA PRO A 170 -0.91 -10.25 8.58
C PRO A 170 0.51 -10.37 9.16
N PHE A 171 1.52 -10.47 8.30
CA PHE A 171 2.92 -10.46 8.74
C PHE A 171 3.30 -9.05 9.19
N PRO A 172 3.87 -8.86 10.39
CA PRO A 172 4.15 -7.54 10.90
C PRO A 172 5.20 -6.78 10.05
N PRO A 173 4.97 -5.50 9.69
CA PRO A 173 5.95 -4.67 9.00
C PRO A 173 7.25 -4.53 9.79
N GLY A 174 8.38 -4.37 9.07
CA GLY A 174 9.70 -4.19 9.71
C GLY A 174 10.19 -5.40 10.51
N HIS A 175 9.63 -6.58 10.25
CA HIS A 175 10.02 -7.80 10.93
C HIS A 175 10.55 -8.85 9.96
N TYR A 176 11.35 -9.75 10.49
CA TYR A 176 11.65 -11.04 9.87
C TYR A 176 11.23 -12.21 10.78
N TYR A 177 10.93 -13.33 10.15
CA TYR A 177 10.71 -14.62 10.81
C TYR A 177 11.90 -15.54 10.55
N LYS A 178 12.44 -16.15 11.61
CA LYS A 178 13.47 -17.19 11.54
C LYS A 178 13.40 -18.08 12.77
N GLY A 179 13.50 -19.40 12.60
CA GLY A 179 13.58 -20.35 13.71
C GLY A 179 12.40 -20.28 14.69
N GLY A 180 11.18 -20.05 14.21
CA GLY A 180 9.97 -19.99 15.04
C GLY A 180 9.71 -18.61 15.69
N LYS A 181 10.51 -17.59 15.38
CA LYS A 181 10.41 -16.26 16.02
C LYS A 181 10.28 -15.15 15.01
N PHE A 182 9.44 -14.16 15.35
CA PHE A 182 9.40 -12.85 14.70
C PHE A 182 10.35 -11.90 15.43
N THR A 183 11.17 -11.18 14.67
CA THR A 183 12.13 -10.22 15.21
C THR A 183 11.96 -8.91 14.45
N CYS A 184 11.74 -7.81 15.17
CA CYS A 184 11.73 -6.47 14.60
C CYS A 184 13.17 -6.08 14.22
N TYR A 185 13.40 -5.74 12.95
CA TYR A 185 14.69 -5.22 12.47
C TYR A 185 14.63 -3.71 12.22
N CYS A 186 13.42 -3.16 11.99
CA CYS A 186 13.22 -1.74 11.77
C CYS A 186 11.82 -1.31 12.24
N ASP A 187 11.75 -0.39 13.16
CA ASP A 187 10.55 0.40 13.45
C ASP A 187 10.74 1.80 12.83
N ILE A 188 10.10 2.03 11.69
CA ILE A 188 10.27 3.25 10.91
C ILE A 188 9.77 4.51 11.63
N THR A 189 8.91 4.36 12.64
CA THR A 189 8.38 5.47 13.44
C THR A 189 9.28 5.86 14.60
N ARG A 190 10.28 5.04 14.91
CA ARG A 190 11.17 5.28 16.03
C ARG A 190 12.07 6.48 15.79
N VAL A 191 11.87 7.52 16.58
CA VAL A 191 12.65 8.75 16.55
C VAL A 191 13.75 8.69 17.63
N GLU A 192 15.01 8.67 17.21
CA GLU A 192 16.16 8.74 18.14
C GLU A 192 16.44 10.16 18.62
N LYS A 193 16.25 11.14 17.75
CA LYS A 193 16.47 12.56 18.04
C LYS A 193 15.46 13.42 17.30
N VAL A 194 14.75 14.28 18.04
CA VAL A 194 13.83 15.27 17.45
C VAL A 194 14.63 16.36 16.73
N CYS A 195 14.20 16.68 15.51
CA CYS A 195 14.75 17.75 14.68
C CYS A 195 14.11 19.08 15.06
N HIS A 196 14.90 20.01 15.55
CA HIS A 196 14.51 21.39 15.90
C HIS A 196 15.09 22.44 14.94
N ASP A 197 15.35 22.07 13.69
CA ASP A 197 15.87 22.98 12.68
C ASP A 197 14.86 24.11 12.36
N SER A 198 15.35 25.17 11.70
CA SER A 198 14.48 26.26 11.25
C SER A 198 13.44 25.78 10.22
N LEU A 199 12.32 26.49 10.10
CA LEU A 199 11.28 26.19 9.12
C LEU A 199 11.85 26.05 7.70
N GLU A 200 12.76 26.97 7.31
CA GLU A 200 13.39 26.93 5.99
C GLU A 200 14.19 25.64 5.77
N THR A 201 14.99 25.23 6.79
CA THR A 201 15.80 24.01 6.72
C THR A 201 14.91 22.79 6.65
N VAL A 202 13.86 22.73 7.48
CA VAL A 202 12.90 21.62 7.49
C VAL A 202 12.21 21.50 6.13
N CYS A 203 11.69 22.59 5.58
CA CYS A 203 11.01 22.58 4.28
C CYS A 203 11.95 22.24 3.12
N LYS A 204 13.21 22.71 3.17
CA LYS A 204 14.23 22.33 2.19
C LYS A 204 14.48 20.81 2.23
N ASN A 205 14.66 20.24 3.41
CA ASN A 205 14.92 18.80 3.57
C ASN A 205 13.70 17.96 3.16
N ILE A 206 12.47 18.38 3.50
CA ILE A 206 11.24 17.73 3.03
C ILE A 206 11.23 17.65 1.51
N ARG A 207 11.50 18.78 0.83
CA ARG A 207 11.51 18.84 -0.63
C ARG A 207 12.60 17.94 -1.22
N GLU A 208 13.84 18.07 -0.77
CA GLU A 208 14.97 17.30 -1.30
C GLU A 208 14.77 15.80 -1.14
N LYS A 209 14.27 15.35 0.03
CA LYS A 209 14.03 13.94 0.30
C LYS A 209 12.83 13.39 -0.48
N LEU A 210 11.76 14.15 -0.62
CA LEU A 210 10.62 13.70 -1.42
C LEU A 210 10.98 13.61 -2.90
N VAL A 211 11.72 14.58 -3.43
CA VAL A 211 12.24 14.54 -4.81
C VAL A 211 13.10 13.29 -4.99
N ALA A 212 14.07 13.05 -4.12
CA ALA A 212 14.91 11.86 -4.18
C ALA A 212 14.10 10.54 -4.08
N GLY A 213 13.08 10.51 -3.24
CA GLY A 213 12.17 9.36 -3.11
C GLY A 213 11.33 9.10 -4.37
N ILE A 214 10.93 10.17 -5.09
CA ILE A 214 10.24 10.05 -6.37
C ILE A 214 11.23 9.55 -7.44
N ASP A 215 12.42 10.15 -7.54
CA ASP A 215 13.43 9.79 -8.54
C ASP A 215 13.82 8.32 -8.47
N LYS A 216 14.03 7.79 -7.27
CA LYS A 216 14.27 6.35 -7.06
C LYS A 216 13.17 5.49 -7.69
N ARG A 217 11.92 5.93 -7.57
CA ARG A 217 10.74 5.17 -8.01
C ARG A 217 10.40 5.34 -9.48
N LEU A 218 11.11 6.22 -10.18
CA LEU A 218 11.03 6.34 -11.64
C LEU A 218 11.89 5.29 -12.36
N VAL A 219 12.86 4.68 -11.68
CA VAL A 219 13.72 3.65 -12.26
C VAL A 219 12.89 2.39 -12.56
N SER A 220 12.69 2.07 -13.83
CA SER A 220 11.92 0.92 -14.29
C SER A 220 12.28 0.57 -15.73
N ASP A 221 12.37 -0.73 -16.04
CA ASP A 221 12.47 -1.22 -17.43
C ASP A 221 11.09 -1.30 -18.10
N ALA A 222 10.01 -1.23 -17.30
CA ALA A 222 8.62 -1.23 -17.77
C ALA A 222 8.02 0.18 -17.76
N ASN A 223 6.94 0.38 -18.53
CA ASN A 223 6.28 1.68 -18.64
C ASN A 223 5.62 2.14 -17.34
N VAL A 224 5.85 3.41 -17.00
CA VAL A 224 5.39 4.07 -15.77
C VAL A 224 4.25 5.03 -16.07
N GLY A 225 3.22 5.02 -15.23
CA GLY A 225 2.10 5.95 -15.22
C GLY A 225 1.85 6.51 -13.81
N PHE A 226 0.91 7.45 -13.70
CA PHE A 226 0.68 8.18 -12.48
C PHE A 226 -0.82 8.34 -12.21
N LEU A 227 -1.25 8.09 -10.96
CA LEU A 227 -2.59 8.45 -10.52
C LEU A 227 -2.60 9.93 -10.11
N LEU A 228 -3.47 10.71 -10.73
CA LEU A 228 -3.56 12.16 -10.52
C LEU A 228 -4.99 12.55 -10.14
N SER A 229 -5.24 12.79 -8.85
CA SER A 229 -6.56 13.22 -8.34
C SER A 229 -6.72 14.75 -8.28
N GLY A 230 -5.69 15.53 -8.64
CA GLY A 230 -5.70 16.98 -8.43
C GLY A 230 -5.62 17.41 -6.96
N GLY A 231 -5.47 16.48 -6.03
CA GLY A 231 -5.10 16.72 -4.63
C GLY A 231 -3.61 17.02 -4.50
N LEU A 232 -3.20 17.62 -3.38
CA LEU A 232 -1.81 18.03 -3.13
C LEU A 232 -0.81 16.88 -3.37
N ASP A 233 -1.06 15.73 -2.78
CA ASP A 233 -0.08 14.65 -2.70
C ASP A 233 0.22 14.03 -4.07
N SER A 234 -0.82 13.61 -4.79
CA SER A 234 -0.69 13.06 -6.15
C SER A 234 -0.16 14.09 -7.14
N SER A 235 -0.56 15.35 -6.98
CA SER A 235 -0.10 16.45 -7.85
C SER A 235 1.40 16.73 -7.65
N LEU A 236 1.92 16.67 -6.43
CA LEU A 236 3.36 16.82 -6.16
C LEU A 236 4.16 15.68 -6.77
N VAL A 237 3.70 14.43 -6.64
CA VAL A 237 4.37 13.27 -7.27
C VAL A 237 4.44 13.47 -8.79
N CYS A 238 3.32 13.85 -9.43
CA CYS A 238 3.28 14.10 -10.88
C CYS A 238 4.14 15.30 -11.29
N ALA A 239 4.12 16.40 -10.53
CA ALA A 239 4.87 17.60 -10.85
C ALA A 239 6.39 17.40 -10.77
N VAL A 240 6.86 16.65 -9.78
CA VAL A 240 8.28 16.28 -9.67
C VAL A 240 8.65 15.35 -10.82
N ALA A 241 7.89 14.28 -11.03
CA ALA A 241 8.18 13.31 -12.09
C ALA A 241 8.19 13.96 -13.50
N ALA A 242 7.29 14.90 -13.77
CA ALA A 242 7.24 15.62 -15.04
C ALA A 242 8.49 16.46 -15.31
N ARG A 243 9.18 16.95 -14.27
CA ARG A 243 10.44 17.71 -14.40
C ARG A 243 11.64 16.82 -14.71
N GLU A 244 11.64 15.61 -14.20
CA GLU A 244 12.70 14.62 -14.44
C GLU A 244 12.50 13.86 -15.77
N SER A 245 11.28 13.85 -16.30
CA SER A 245 10.97 13.16 -17.56
C SER A 245 11.30 14.03 -18.78
N LYS A 246 11.84 13.38 -19.83
CA LYS A 246 12.06 14.05 -21.14
C LYS A 246 10.80 14.09 -22.02
N GLU A 247 9.89 13.16 -21.79
CA GLU A 247 8.64 13.01 -22.51
C GLU A 247 7.46 13.31 -21.57
N PRO A 248 6.31 13.73 -22.08
CA PRO A 248 5.11 13.90 -21.25
C PRO A 248 4.78 12.63 -20.45
N ILE A 249 4.65 12.75 -19.14
CA ILE A 249 4.25 11.62 -18.30
C ILE A 249 2.78 11.27 -18.54
N LYS A 250 2.41 9.99 -18.42
CA LYS A 250 1.02 9.53 -18.54
C LYS A 250 0.31 9.60 -17.20
N THR A 251 -0.75 10.41 -17.12
CA THR A 251 -1.51 10.61 -15.87
C THR A 251 -2.97 10.17 -16.04
N PHE A 252 -3.55 9.62 -14.97
CA PHE A 252 -4.92 9.10 -14.96
C PHE A 252 -5.70 9.67 -13.79
N ALA A 253 -6.92 10.11 -14.06
CA ALA A 253 -7.90 10.51 -13.06
C ALA A 253 -9.18 9.72 -13.24
N ILE A 254 -10.00 9.66 -12.19
CA ILE A 254 -11.30 8.98 -12.20
C ILE A 254 -12.34 9.85 -11.53
N GLY A 255 -13.57 9.80 -12.03
CA GLY A 255 -14.69 10.48 -11.42
C GLY A 255 -16.04 10.00 -11.94
N MET A 256 -17.09 10.27 -11.17
CA MET A 256 -18.47 10.10 -11.61
C MET A 256 -18.86 11.29 -12.51
N SER A 257 -19.74 11.07 -13.48
CA SER A 257 -19.91 11.94 -14.66
C SER A 257 -20.31 13.40 -14.38
N GLU A 258 -20.99 13.70 -13.27
CA GLU A 258 -21.61 15.02 -13.09
C GLU A 258 -21.06 15.86 -11.93
N ASP A 259 -20.41 15.25 -10.95
CA ASP A 259 -19.97 15.92 -9.73
C ASP A 259 -18.53 15.61 -9.28
N ALA A 260 -17.73 15.06 -10.18
CA ALA A 260 -16.33 14.73 -9.93
C ALA A 260 -15.45 15.97 -9.88
N ILE A 261 -15.35 16.58 -8.72
CA ILE A 261 -14.52 17.78 -8.52
C ILE A 261 -13.04 17.50 -8.78
N ASP A 262 -12.58 16.28 -8.51
CA ASP A 262 -11.19 15.88 -8.73
C ASP A 262 -10.81 15.91 -10.21
N LEU A 263 -11.70 15.56 -11.14
CA LEU A 263 -11.40 15.63 -12.58
C LEU A 263 -11.02 17.05 -13.01
N LYS A 264 -11.75 18.07 -12.54
CA LYS A 264 -11.44 19.47 -12.83
C LYS A 264 -10.03 19.87 -12.37
N TYR A 265 -9.68 19.50 -11.13
CA TYR A 265 -8.37 19.86 -10.58
C TYR A 265 -7.25 18.98 -11.14
N ALA A 266 -7.51 17.70 -11.41
CA ALA A 266 -6.57 16.83 -12.10
C ALA A 266 -6.24 17.37 -13.49
N LYS A 267 -7.25 17.81 -14.26
CA LYS A 267 -7.07 18.43 -15.58
C LYS A 267 -6.23 19.72 -15.49
N GLN A 268 -6.49 20.58 -14.49
CA GLN A 268 -5.71 21.80 -14.27
C GLN A 268 -4.23 21.49 -14.00
N VAL A 269 -3.94 20.48 -13.17
CA VAL A 269 -2.56 20.03 -12.91
C VAL A 269 -1.95 19.45 -14.16
N ALA A 270 -2.67 18.56 -14.86
CA ALA A 270 -2.20 17.92 -16.09
C ALA A 270 -1.81 18.94 -17.17
N ASP A 271 -2.63 19.96 -17.37
CA ASP A 271 -2.35 21.05 -18.31
C ASP A 271 -1.12 21.88 -17.88
N TYR A 272 -0.96 22.11 -16.57
CA TYR A 272 0.17 22.87 -16.03
C TYR A 272 1.50 22.14 -16.20
N ILE A 273 1.53 20.83 -15.92
CA ILE A 273 2.75 20.03 -16.04
C ILE A 273 2.97 19.47 -17.45
N GLY A 274 2.00 19.63 -18.35
CA GLY A 274 2.09 19.14 -19.73
C GLY A 274 2.03 17.62 -19.86
N SER A 275 1.27 16.93 -19.01
CA SER A 275 1.13 15.47 -19.06
C SER A 275 0.15 15.00 -20.14
N ASP A 276 0.33 13.75 -20.62
CA ASP A 276 -0.66 13.01 -21.39
C ASP A 276 -1.71 12.45 -20.42
N HIS A 277 -2.87 13.13 -20.35
CA HIS A 277 -3.87 12.93 -19.30
C HIS A 277 -5.11 12.20 -19.81
N THR A 278 -5.50 11.16 -19.08
CA THR A 278 -6.72 10.39 -19.34
C THR A 278 -7.69 10.51 -18.17
N GLU A 279 -8.93 10.89 -18.45
CA GLU A 279 -10.04 10.92 -17.50
C GLU A 279 -10.90 9.65 -17.67
N VAL A 280 -11.11 8.91 -16.59
CA VAL A 280 -11.95 7.71 -16.55
C VAL A 280 -13.27 8.07 -15.88
N ILE A 281 -14.37 7.94 -16.63
CA ILE A 281 -15.71 8.25 -16.13
C ILE A 281 -16.38 6.95 -15.73
N ILE A 282 -16.94 6.90 -14.53
CA ILE A 282 -17.64 5.75 -13.98
C ILE A 282 -19.08 6.09 -13.59
N THR A 283 -19.90 5.05 -13.52
CA THR A 283 -21.32 5.14 -13.16
C THR A 283 -21.61 4.50 -11.80
N LYS A 284 -22.80 4.75 -11.25
CA LYS A 284 -23.32 4.05 -10.06
C LYS A 284 -23.33 2.54 -10.25
N GLU A 285 -23.73 2.08 -11.42
CA GLU A 285 -23.80 0.67 -11.79
C GLU A 285 -22.39 0.04 -11.73
N ASP A 286 -21.36 0.67 -12.30
CA ASP A 286 -19.98 0.18 -12.26
C ASP A 286 -19.49 -0.01 -10.81
N VAL A 287 -19.83 0.94 -9.93
CA VAL A 287 -19.48 0.89 -8.51
C VAL A 287 -20.18 -0.28 -7.83
N LEU A 288 -21.51 -0.42 -7.96
CA LEU A 288 -22.27 -1.47 -7.28
C LEU A 288 -21.94 -2.88 -7.79
N GLU A 289 -21.73 -3.04 -9.10
CA GLU A 289 -21.33 -4.32 -9.69
C GLU A 289 -19.93 -4.76 -9.24
N SER A 290 -19.03 -3.80 -8.95
CA SER A 290 -17.67 -4.09 -8.49
C SER A 290 -17.56 -4.36 -6.99
N LEU A 291 -18.57 -4.02 -6.18
CA LEU A 291 -18.47 -4.00 -4.71
C LEU A 291 -18.05 -5.36 -4.11
N GLU A 292 -18.72 -6.44 -4.48
CA GLU A 292 -18.39 -7.78 -3.95
C GLU A 292 -16.97 -8.20 -4.38
N THR A 293 -16.59 -7.93 -5.63
CA THR A 293 -15.24 -8.19 -6.14
C THR A 293 -14.19 -7.42 -5.35
N VAL A 294 -14.42 -6.14 -5.09
CA VAL A 294 -13.48 -5.28 -4.34
C VAL A 294 -13.32 -5.77 -2.91
N ILE A 295 -14.40 -6.13 -2.21
CA ILE A 295 -14.30 -6.68 -0.84
C ILE A 295 -13.53 -8.00 -0.83
N ALA A 296 -13.80 -8.88 -1.79
CA ALA A 296 -13.12 -10.17 -1.91
C ALA A 296 -11.61 -10.01 -2.17
N LEU A 297 -11.21 -9.08 -3.05
CA LEU A 297 -9.81 -8.84 -3.37
C LEU A 297 -9.04 -8.15 -2.24
N LEU A 298 -9.69 -7.23 -1.52
CA LEU A 298 -9.08 -6.52 -0.41
C LEU A 298 -8.82 -7.46 0.79
N GLY A 299 -9.74 -8.38 1.07
CA GLY A 299 -9.70 -9.19 2.30
C GLY A 299 -9.89 -8.35 3.55
N THR A 300 -10.72 -7.31 3.47
CA THR A 300 -11.13 -6.46 4.59
C THR A 300 -12.61 -6.12 4.50
N TYR A 301 -13.19 -5.74 5.63
CA TYR A 301 -14.55 -5.18 5.72
C TYR A 301 -14.54 -3.73 6.24
N ASP A 302 -13.38 -3.09 6.26
CA ASP A 302 -13.26 -1.69 6.65
C ASP A 302 -13.94 -0.75 5.66
N ILE A 303 -14.81 0.13 6.20
CA ILE A 303 -15.65 1.02 5.40
C ILE A 303 -14.82 1.98 4.55
N THR A 304 -13.84 2.65 5.16
CA THR A 304 -13.04 3.68 4.47
C THR A 304 -12.19 3.08 3.37
N THR A 305 -11.55 1.96 3.66
CA THR A 305 -10.73 1.22 2.69
C THR A 305 -11.56 0.77 1.50
N ILE A 306 -12.77 0.23 1.72
CA ILE A 306 -13.65 -0.24 0.63
C ILE A 306 -14.13 0.93 -0.21
N ARG A 307 -14.69 2.00 0.41
CA ARG A 307 -15.17 3.18 -0.32
C ARG A 307 -14.08 3.78 -1.22
N ALA A 308 -12.88 3.97 -0.69
CA ALA A 308 -11.76 4.51 -1.45
C ALA A 308 -11.22 3.53 -2.51
N SER A 309 -11.42 2.23 -2.32
CA SER A 309 -10.97 1.20 -3.27
C SER A 309 -11.83 1.14 -4.53
N MET A 310 -13.09 1.56 -4.49
CA MET A 310 -13.98 1.49 -5.65
C MET A 310 -13.40 2.25 -6.84
N GLY A 311 -13.10 3.53 -6.66
CA GLY A 311 -12.49 4.34 -7.72
C GLY A 311 -11.11 3.84 -8.11
N MET A 312 -10.26 3.47 -7.13
CA MET A 312 -8.90 2.99 -7.43
C MET A 312 -8.90 1.68 -8.24
N TYR A 313 -9.77 0.73 -7.90
CA TYR A 313 -9.91 -0.52 -8.65
C TYR A 313 -10.35 -0.26 -10.10
N LEU A 314 -11.36 0.58 -10.30
CA LEU A 314 -11.92 0.86 -11.62
C LEU A 314 -10.93 1.62 -12.53
N VAL A 315 -10.20 2.62 -12.00
CA VAL A 315 -9.17 3.30 -12.80
C VAL A 315 -8.02 2.36 -13.17
N CYS A 316 -7.57 1.51 -12.24
CA CYS A 316 -6.51 0.53 -12.52
C CYS A 316 -6.94 -0.53 -13.53
N LYS A 317 -8.21 -0.97 -13.48
CA LYS A 317 -8.80 -1.85 -14.50
C LYS A 317 -8.76 -1.20 -15.87
N HIS A 318 -9.18 0.07 -15.98
CA HIS A 318 -9.13 0.81 -17.23
C HIS A 318 -7.69 0.95 -17.79
N ILE A 319 -6.73 1.27 -16.92
CA ILE A 319 -5.31 1.39 -17.30
C ILE A 319 -4.79 0.07 -17.85
N HIS A 320 -5.05 -1.03 -17.16
CA HIS A 320 -4.63 -2.36 -17.60
C HIS A 320 -5.22 -2.77 -18.95
N GLU A 321 -6.51 -2.49 -19.17
CA GLU A 321 -7.22 -2.89 -20.39
C GLU A 321 -6.87 -2.02 -21.61
N ASN A 322 -6.40 -0.79 -21.40
CA ASN A 322 -6.26 0.20 -22.48
C ASN A 322 -4.83 0.73 -22.69
N THR A 323 -3.85 0.29 -21.89
CA THR A 323 -2.47 0.79 -21.95
C THR A 323 -1.46 -0.33 -21.76
N ASP A 324 -0.19 -0.02 -22.04
CA ASP A 324 0.97 -0.86 -21.80
C ASP A 324 1.71 -0.52 -20.48
N ILE A 325 1.12 0.30 -19.63
CA ILE A 325 1.67 0.66 -18.31
C ILE A 325 1.71 -0.57 -17.41
N ARG A 326 2.80 -0.68 -16.65
CA ARG A 326 3.03 -1.74 -15.66
C ARG A 326 3.27 -1.20 -14.25
N VAL A 327 3.70 0.04 -14.12
CA VAL A 327 4.03 0.70 -12.86
C VAL A 327 3.17 1.93 -12.69
N LEU A 328 2.62 2.14 -11.47
CA LEU A 328 1.84 3.32 -11.11
C LEU A 328 2.43 3.97 -9.85
N LEU A 329 2.79 5.26 -9.95
CA LEU A 329 3.11 6.07 -8.78
C LEU A 329 1.84 6.70 -8.20
N THR A 330 1.76 6.70 -6.85
CA THR A 330 0.60 7.21 -6.09
C THR A 330 1.04 8.19 -5.01
N GLY A 331 0.08 8.94 -4.43
CA GLY A 331 0.31 9.90 -3.35
C GLY A 331 0.00 9.38 -1.94
N GLU A 332 -0.08 8.06 -1.73
CA GLU A 332 -0.41 7.45 -0.44
C GLU A 332 0.65 7.76 0.64
N ILE A 333 0.31 7.59 1.92
CA ILE A 333 1.16 7.77 3.12
C ILE A 333 1.29 9.24 3.57
N SER A 334 1.11 10.22 2.70
CA SER A 334 1.27 11.63 3.04
C SER A 334 0.35 12.09 4.18
N ASP A 335 -0.88 11.57 4.25
CA ASP A 335 -1.87 11.94 5.26
C ASP A 335 -1.44 11.47 6.67
N GLU A 336 -0.81 10.32 6.79
CA GLU A 336 -0.33 9.77 8.07
C GLU A 336 0.90 10.52 8.60
N LEU A 337 1.72 11.05 7.69
CA LEU A 337 2.94 11.77 8.05
C LEU A 337 2.68 13.24 8.43
N PHE A 338 1.81 13.93 7.67
CA PHE A 338 1.59 15.38 7.80
C PHE A 338 0.23 15.75 8.37
N GLY A 339 -0.63 14.78 8.61
CA GLY A 339 -1.96 14.96 9.15
C GLY A 339 -3.07 14.95 8.08
N TYR A 340 -4.25 14.60 8.54
CA TYR A 340 -5.51 14.57 7.82
C TYR A 340 -6.54 15.46 8.53
N LYS A 341 -7.73 15.64 7.99
CA LYS A 341 -8.76 16.54 8.55
C LYS A 341 -8.99 16.37 10.06
N TYR A 342 -9.09 15.13 10.55
CA TYR A 342 -9.34 14.87 11.97
C TYR A 342 -8.13 15.19 12.87
N THR A 343 -6.92 15.20 12.33
CA THR A 343 -5.73 15.51 13.12
C THR A 343 -5.63 16.97 13.53
N ASP A 344 -6.43 17.86 12.90
CA ASP A 344 -6.57 19.25 13.34
C ASP A 344 -7.19 19.37 14.75
N PHE A 345 -7.86 18.32 15.22
CA PHE A 345 -8.42 18.22 16.58
C PHE A 345 -7.44 17.65 17.62
N ALA A 346 -6.19 17.39 17.24
CA ALA A 346 -5.19 16.89 18.17
C ALA A 346 -5.02 17.85 19.36
N PRO A 347 -5.16 17.39 20.62
CA PRO A 347 -5.11 18.26 21.79
C PRO A 347 -3.70 18.78 22.08
N SER A 348 -2.66 18.17 21.53
CA SER A 348 -1.26 18.60 21.67
C SER A 348 -0.40 18.04 20.53
N ALA A 349 0.79 18.59 20.38
CA ALA A 349 1.78 18.09 19.42
C ALA A 349 2.20 16.63 19.71
N GLU A 350 2.30 16.25 20.98
CA GLU A 350 2.57 14.87 21.38
C GLU A 350 1.44 13.92 20.99
N ALA A 351 0.18 14.35 21.15
CA ALA A 351 -0.97 13.56 20.75
C ALA A 351 -1.01 13.38 19.23
N PHE A 352 -0.69 14.43 18.46
CA PHE A 352 -0.55 14.35 17.01
C PHE A 352 0.54 13.34 16.62
N GLN A 353 1.73 13.42 17.24
CA GLN A 353 2.84 12.52 16.93
C GLN A 353 2.49 11.05 17.20
N LYS A 354 1.86 10.76 18.37
CA LYS A 354 1.41 9.40 18.70
C LYS A 354 0.36 8.87 17.73
N GLU A 355 -0.53 9.73 17.26
CA GLU A 355 -1.51 9.33 16.24
C GLU A 355 -0.82 9.04 14.89
N ALA A 356 0.15 9.87 14.48
CA ALA A 356 0.95 9.64 13.27
C ALA A 356 1.72 8.31 13.36
N GLU A 357 2.39 8.02 14.48
CA GLU A 357 3.07 6.74 14.73
C GLU A 357 2.10 5.56 14.61
N LYS A 358 0.92 5.65 15.26
CA LYS A 358 -0.12 4.62 15.16
C LYS A 358 -0.56 4.41 13.72
N ARG A 359 -0.83 5.48 12.96
CA ARG A 359 -1.33 5.39 11.59
C ARG A 359 -0.26 4.83 10.64
N VAL A 360 0.99 5.19 10.79
CA VAL A 360 2.09 4.61 10.00
C VAL A 360 2.22 3.11 10.27
N HIS A 361 2.11 2.66 11.53
CA HIS A 361 2.11 1.22 11.85
C HIS A 361 0.88 0.48 11.29
N GLU A 362 -0.23 1.17 11.09
CA GLU A 362 -1.49 0.57 10.59
C GLU A 362 -1.66 0.69 9.07
N LEU A 363 -0.80 1.43 8.36
CA LEU A 363 -0.88 1.65 6.90
C LEU A 363 -1.14 0.37 6.10
N HIS A 364 -0.46 -0.70 6.47
CA HIS A 364 -0.57 -1.99 5.80
C HIS A 364 -1.94 -2.69 5.96
N MET A 365 -2.83 -2.15 6.77
CA MET A 365 -4.20 -2.64 6.98
C MET A 365 -5.25 -1.77 6.28
N TYR A 366 -4.90 -0.56 5.86
CA TYR A 366 -5.82 0.44 5.29
C TYR A 366 -5.32 0.98 3.93
N ASP A 367 -4.65 2.13 3.91
CA ASP A 367 -4.36 2.84 2.65
C ASP A 367 -3.36 2.12 1.75
N VAL A 368 -2.30 1.58 2.31
CA VAL A 368 -1.31 0.82 1.54
C VAL A 368 -1.86 -0.55 1.13
N LEU A 369 -2.70 -1.19 1.94
CA LEU A 369 -3.43 -2.40 1.55
C LEU A 369 -4.30 -2.11 0.33
N ARG A 370 -5.08 -1.01 0.35
CA ARG A 370 -5.91 -0.57 -0.77
C ARG A 370 -5.09 -0.39 -2.03
N ALA A 371 -4.01 0.39 -1.96
CA ALA A 371 -3.15 0.66 -3.10
C ALA A 371 -2.59 -0.63 -3.69
N ASP A 372 -2.02 -1.51 -2.85
CA ASP A 372 -1.50 -2.78 -3.31
C ASP A 372 -2.57 -3.63 -4.02
N ARG A 373 -3.72 -3.86 -3.36
CA ARG A 373 -4.74 -4.78 -3.86
C ARG A 373 -5.40 -4.31 -5.15
N CYS A 374 -5.81 -3.04 -5.20
CA CYS A 374 -6.52 -2.49 -6.36
C CYS A 374 -5.62 -2.40 -7.59
N ILE A 375 -4.33 -2.10 -7.39
CA ILE A 375 -3.35 -1.97 -8.46
C ILE A 375 -2.90 -3.36 -8.94
N SER A 376 -2.52 -4.23 -8.01
CA SER A 376 -1.90 -5.51 -8.36
C SER A 376 -2.86 -6.54 -8.97
N VAL A 377 -4.15 -6.53 -8.61
CA VAL A 377 -5.14 -7.43 -9.22
C VAL A 377 -5.29 -7.16 -10.72
N ASN A 378 -4.98 -5.93 -11.14
CA ASN A 378 -4.98 -5.48 -12.52
C ASN A 378 -3.58 -5.60 -13.19
N SER A 379 -2.71 -6.47 -12.68
CA SER A 379 -1.37 -6.71 -13.25
C SER A 379 -0.51 -5.46 -13.36
N LEU A 380 -0.60 -4.59 -12.35
CA LEU A 380 0.15 -3.35 -12.22
C LEU A 380 0.97 -3.36 -10.93
N GLU A 381 2.00 -2.51 -10.84
CA GLU A 381 2.80 -2.31 -9.64
C GLU A 381 2.54 -0.93 -9.03
N ALA A 382 2.17 -0.88 -7.75
CA ALA A 382 2.12 0.36 -7.00
C ALA A 382 3.50 0.76 -6.49
N ARG A 383 3.88 2.02 -6.64
CA ARG A 383 5.01 2.65 -5.98
C ARG A 383 4.55 3.88 -5.21
N VAL A 384 5.01 4.00 -3.96
CA VAL A 384 4.53 5.01 -3.00
C VAL A 384 5.69 5.93 -2.55
N PRO A 385 5.96 7.03 -3.28
CA PRO A 385 7.12 7.88 -3.00
C PRO A 385 7.16 8.48 -1.60
N PHE A 386 6.01 8.80 -1.00
CA PHE A 386 5.93 9.26 0.39
C PHE A 386 6.32 8.17 1.41
N GLY A 387 6.39 6.92 0.98
CA GLY A 387 6.90 5.78 1.75
C GLY A 387 8.41 5.56 1.62
N ASP A 388 9.16 6.47 1.01
CA ASP A 388 10.62 6.42 1.01
C ASP A 388 11.14 6.41 2.45
N LEU A 389 12.00 5.45 2.79
CA LEU A 389 12.40 5.22 4.18
C LEU A 389 13.15 6.41 4.78
N ASP A 390 14.00 7.06 4.00
CA ASP A 390 14.75 8.26 4.44
C ASP A 390 13.80 9.47 4.61
N PHE A 391 12.82 9.60 3.72
CA PHE A 391 11.78 10.62 3.83
C PHE A 391 10.90 10.42 5.06
N VAL A 392 10.36 9.21 5.27
CA VAL A 392 9.50 8.89 6.42
C VAL A 392 10.25 9.10 7.73
N HIS A 393 11.46 8.57 7.83
CA HIS A 393 12.30 8.74 9.04
C HIS A 393 12.56 10.23 9.35
N TYR A 394 12.86 11.02 8.33
CA TYR A 394 13.07 12.45 8.50
C TYR A 394 11.79 13.17 8.97
N VAL A 395 10.65 12.94 8.30
CA VAL A 395 9.39 13.59 8.65
C VAL A 395 8.91 13.20 10.05
N MET A 396 9.09 11.93 10.43
CA MET A 396 8.78 11.47 11.79
C MET A 396 9.67 12.15 12.84
N SER A 397 10.92 12.49 12.50
CA SER A 397 11.85 13.17 13.42
C SER A 397 11.59 14.67 13.60
N ILE A 398 10.83 15.33 12.73
CA ILE A 398 10.52 16.76 12.83
C ILE A 398 9.77 17.03 14.13
N ASP A 399 10.13 18.13 14.81
CA ASP A 399 9.43 18.60 16.02
C ASP A 399 7.90 18.61 15.77
N PRO A 400 7.12 17.83 16.51
CA PRO A 400 5.68 17.72 16.31
C PRO A 400 4.94 19.06 16.37
N GLU A 401 5.48 20.04 17.14
CA GLU A 401 4.94 21.39 17.17
C GLU A 401 4.92 22.09 15.81
N MET A 402 5.84 21.73 14.90
CA MET A 402 5.87 22.27 13.54
C MET A 402 4.86 21.61 12.62
N LYS A 403 4.38 20.40 12.94
CA LYS A 403 3.42 19.64 12.14
C LYS A 403 1.97 20.00 12.44
N LEU A 404 1.69 20.61 13.60
CA LEU A 404 0.34 21.06 13.95
C LEU A 404 -0.19 22.11 12.96
N ASN A 405 -1.49 22.08 12.71
CA ASN A 405 -2.17 23.05 11.84
C ASN A 405 -2.28 24.43 12.53
N LYS A 406 -1.14 25.10 12.70
CA LYS A 406 -1.05 26.47 13.29
C LYS A 406 -1.31 27.59 12.30
N TYR A 407 -1.28 27.28 11.01
CA TYR A 407 -1.35 28.26 9.92
C TYR A 407 -2.71 28.28 9.22
N GLY A 408 -3.71 27.56 9.76
CA GLY A 408 -5.03 27.44 9.14
C GLY A 408 -5.03 26.63 7.85
N LYS A 409 -3.97 25.84 7.59
CA LYS A 409 -3.82 24.96 6.44
C LYS A 409 -3.20 23.62 6.85
N GLY A 410 -3.94 22.54 6.64
CA GLY A 410 -3.40 21.19 6.83
C GLY A 410 -2.20 20.93 5.92
N LYS A 411 -1.25 20.14 6.39
CA LYS A 411 0.02 19.82 5.69
C LYS A 411 0.86 21.06 5.34
N TYR A 412 0.86 22.09 6.18
CA TYR A 412 1.55 23.33 5.89
C TYR A 412 3.02 23.16 5.50
N LEU A 413 3.77 22.33 6.22
CA LEU A 413 5.18 22.06 5.94
C LEU A 413 5.40 21.52 4.51
N LEU A 414 4.56 20.58 4.09
CA LEU A 414 4.63 20.01 2.74
C LEU A 414 4.29 21.07 1.68
N ARG A 415 3.25 21.87 1.90
CA ARG A 415 2.86 22.96 0.98
C ARG A 415 3.97 24.01 0.88
N HIS A 416 4.48 24.47 2.01
CA HIS A 416 5.54 25.48 2.06
C HIS A 416 6.87 24.96 1.48
N ALA A 417 7.16 23.68 1.65
CA ALA A 417 8.34 23.06 1.04
C ALA A 417 8.32 23.12 -0.51
N PHE A 418 7.15 23.13 -1.11
CA PHE A 418 6.97 23.14 -2.56
C PHE A 418 6.39 24.46 -3.11
N GLU A 419 6.48 25.54 -2.33
CA GLU A 419 6.22 26.89 -2.88
C GLU A 419 7.16 27.19 -4.03
N GLY A 420 6.63 27.89 -5.03
CA GLY A 420 7.33 28.24 -6.26
C GLY A 420 6.55 27.77 -7.49
N ASP A 421 7.23 27.08 -8.39
CA ASP A 421 6.71 26.72 -9.72
C ASP A 421 6.39 25.22 -9.90
N TYR A 422 6.34 24.42 -8.81
CA TYR A 422 5.97 23.00 -8.90
C TYR A 422 4.50 22.82 -9.26
N LEU A 423 3.62 23.60 -8.62
CA LEU A 423 2.17 23.54 -8.82
C LEU A 423 1.58 24.95 -8.87
N PRO A 424 0.42 25.16 -9.54
CA PRO A 424 -0.37 26.38 -9.37
C PRO A 424 -0.70 26.61 -7.90
N HIS A 425 -0.72 27.89 -7.48
CA HIS A 425 -0.95 28.24 -6.08
C HIS A 425 -2.28 27.72 -5.53
N ASP A 426 -3.34 27.74 -6.32
CA ASP A 426 -4.67 27.24 -5.96
C ASP A 426 -4.70 25.72 -5.78
N ILE A 427 -3.87 24.97 -6.50
CA ILE A 427 -3.67 23.54 -6.28
C ILE A 427 -2.81 23.29 -5.04
N LEU A 428 -1.68 23.99 -4.93
CA LEU A 428 -0.77 23.83 -3.79
C LEU A 428 -1.47 24.09 -2.45
N TYR A 429 -2.42 25.04 -2.42
CA TYR A 429 -3.18 25.44 -1.24
C TYR A 429 -4.65 25.00 -1.26
N ARG A 430 -5.02 24.10 -2.19
CA ARG A 430 -6.36 23.47 -2.22
C ARG A 430 -6.67 22.79 -0.89
N GLU A 431 -7.92 22.94 -0.42
CA GLU A 431 -8.39 22.20 0.75
C GLU A 431 -8.42 20.69 0.48
N LYS A 432 -8.10 19.89 1.51
CA LYS A 432 -8.10 18.43 1.40
C LYS A 432 -9.53 17.90 1.30
N ALA A 433 -9.81 17.13 0.25
CA ALA A 433 -10.97 16.27 0.14
C ALA A 433 -10.52 14.79 0.26
N ALA A 434 -11.38 13.93 0.83
CA ALA A 434 -11.13 12.50 0.82
C ALA A 434 -11.30 11.97 -0.61
N PHE A 435 -10.48 11.01 -1.01
CA PHE A 435 -10.54 10.43 -2.36
C PHE A 435 -11.92 9.88 -2.69
N SER A 436 -12.55 9.14 -1.75
CA SER A 436 -13.91 8.63 -1.93
C SER A 436 -14.96 9.71 -2.14
N ASP A 437 -14.79 10.90 -1.54
CA ASP A 437 -15.71 12.02 -1.69
C ASP A 437 -15.44 12.80 -2.98
N ALA A 438 -14.20 12.86 -3.43
CA ALA A 438 -13.75 13.67 -4.55
C ALA A 438 -13.90 12.98 -5.91
N VAL A 439 -13.94 11.64 -5.95
CA VAL A 439 -14.37 10.84 -7.11
C VAL A 439 -15.82 11.15 -7.47
N GLY A 440 -16.66 11.42 -6.46
CA GLY A 440 -18.04 11.87 -6.56
C GLY A 440 -18.72 11.72 -5.20
N HIS A 441 -19.30 12.78 -4.67
CA HIS A 441 -20.09 12.70 -3.43
C HIS A 441 -21.19 11.64 -3.51
N SER A 442 -21.80 11.48 -4.69
CA SER A 442 -22.80 10.48 -4.99
C SER A 442 -22.31 9.05 -4.77
N MET A 443 -21.04 8.73 -5.04
CA MET A 443 -20.52 7.36 -4.89
C MET A 443 -20.69 6.83 -3.46
N VAL A 444 -20.31 7.60 -2.46
CA VAL A 444 -20.45 7.20 -1.05
C VAL A 444 -21.92 7.12 -0.64
N ASP A 445 -22.73 8.07 -1.12
CA ASP A 445 -24.16 8.10 -0.82
C ASP A 445 -24.89 6.91 -1.48
N ASP A 446 -24.52 6.55 -2.71
CA ASP A 446 -25.04 5.38 -3.44
C ASP A 446 -24.71 4.06 -2.72
N LEU A 447 -23.47 3.90 -2.21
CA LEU A 447 -23.07 2.73 -1.41
C LEU A 447 -23.88 2.62 -0.12
N LYS A 448 -24.09 3.74 0.58
CA LYS A 448 -24.93 3.79 1.78
C LYS A 448 -26.39 3.45 1.47
N GLU A 449 -26.97 4.07 0.43
CA GLU A 449 -28.34 3.81 0.00
C GLU A 449 -28.53 2.35 -0.37
N TYR A 450 -27.59 1.77 -1.10
CA TYR A 450 -27.62 0.35 -1.43
C TYR A 450 -27.61 -0.52 -0.16
N ALA A 451 -26.72 -0.25 0.79
CA ALA A 451 -26.65 -0.99 2.05
C ALA A 451 -27.95 -0.83 2.89
N GLU A 452 -28.53 0.38 2.92
CA GLU A 452 -29.82 0.62 3.59
C GLU A 452 -30.96 -0.20 2.96
N SER A 453 -30.93 -0.42 1.64
CA SER A 453 -31.90 -1.24 0.93
C SER A 453 -31.78 -2.74 1.18
N CYS A 454 -30.60 -3.20 1.65
CA CYS A 454 -30.32 -4.63 1.87
C CYS A 454 -30.92 -5.19 3.17
N TYR A 455 -31.24 -4.32 4.15
CA TYR A 455 -31.68 -4.76 5.49
C TYR A 455 -32.79 -3.86 6.05
N THR A 456 -33.78 -4.46 6.72
CA THR A 456 -34.64 -3.73 7.66
C THR A 456 -33.86 -3.38 8.94
N ASP A 457 -34.42 -2.51 9.79
CA ASP A 457 -33.78 -2.17 11.07
C ASP A 457 -33.75 -3.37 12.03
N GLU A 458 -34.80 -4.20 12.00
CA GLU A 458 -34.92 -5.43 12.78
C GLU A 458 -33.87 -6.47 12.32
N GLU A 459 -33.71 -6.67 11.01
CA GLU A 459 -32.69 -7.58 10.45
C GLU A 459 -31.28 -7.12 10.81
N PHE A 460 -31.00 -5.82 10.71
CA PHE A 460 -29.73 -5.26 11.12
C PHE A 460 -29.45 -5.50 12.60
N ALA A 461 -30.45 -5.20 13.48
CA ALA A 461 -30.31 -5.38 14.92
C ALA A 461 -30.03 -6.84 15.31
N GLU A 462 -30.66 -7.81 14.62
CA GLU A 462 -30.43 -9.24 14.85
C GLU A 462 -29.07 -9.71 14.29
N LYS A 463 -28.78 -9.38 13.03
CA LYS A 463 -27.61 -9.93 12.31
C LYS A 463 -26.28 -9.43 12.85
N LYS A 464 -26.19 -8.17 13.26
CA LYS A 464 -24.94 -7.61 13.82
C LYS A 464 -24.50 -8.31 15.10
N GLU A 465 -25.42 -8.92 15.87
CA GLU A 465 -25.09 -9.66 17.09
C GLU A 465 -24.31 -10.96 16.83
N LYS A 466 -24.27 -11.44 15.60
CA LYS A 466 -23.47 -12.61 15.20
C LYS A 466 -21.97 -12.33 15.23
N TYR A 467 -21.57 -11.05 15.21
CA TYR A 467 -20.18 -10.62 15.08
C TYR A 467 -19.68 -9.96 16.36
N SER A 468 -18.78 -10.60 17.09
CA SER A 468 -18.20 -10.08 18.33
C SER A 468 -16.96 -9.23 18.08
N HIS A 469 -16.14 -9.59 17.08
CA HIS A 469 -14.95 -8.84 16.70
C HIS A 469 -15.32 -7.77 15.66
N ALA A 470 -14.89 -6.52 15.87
CA ALA A 470 -15.22 -5.37 15.03
C ALA A 470 -16.73 -5.42 14.65
N LYS A 471 -17.57 -5.31 15.68
CA LYS A 471 -19.01 -5.45 15.53
C LYS A 471 -19.58 -4.42 14.56
N PRO A 472 -20.36 -4.82 13.55
CA PRO A 472 -21.00 -3.89 12.63
C PRO A 472 -21.87 -2.84 13.36
N PHE A 473 -21.73 -1.58 12.98
CA PHE A 473 -22.41 -0.45 13.62
C PHE A 473 -23.34 0.33 12.68
N THR A 474 -23.25 0.07 11.37
CA THR A 474 -24.17 0.54 10.32
C THR A 474 -24.58 -0.62 9.43
N LYS A 475 -25.67 -0.49 8.64
CA LYS A 475 -26.06 -1.48 7.65
C LYS A 475 -24.98 -1.69 6.58
N GLU A 476 -24.24 -0.63 6.24
CA GLU A 476 -23.08 -0.70 5.35
C GLU A 476 -21.96 -1.58 5.92
N SER A 477 -21.57 -1.36 7.19
CA SER A 477 -20.57 -2.20 7.85
C SER A 477 -21.03 -3.66 7.97
N LEU A 478 -22.33 -3.91 8.13
CA LEU A 478 -22.89 -5.26 8.13
C LEU A 478 -22.81 -5.90 6.76
N LEU A 479 -23.21 -5.18 5.71
CA LEU A 479 -23.13 -5.66 4.32
C LEU A 479 -21.71 -6.07 3.95
N TYR A 480 -20.73 -5.20 4.23
CA TYR A 480 -19.35 -5.47 3.94
C TYR A 480 -18.81 -6.66 4.73
N ARG A 481 -19.23 -6.78 6.00
CA ARG A 481 -18.88 -7.95 6.81
C ARG A 481 -19.50 -9.24 6.28
N GLU A 482 -20.76 -9.25 5.89
CA GLU A 482 -21.41 -10.46 5.31
C GLU A 482 -20.77 -10.87 3.98
N ILE A 483 -20.37 -9.92 3.13
CA ILE A 483 -19.63 -10.21 1.90
C ILE A 483 -18.24 -10.77 2.22
N PHE A 484 -17.51 -10.16 3.14
CA PHE A 484 -16.20 -10.66 3.59
C PHE A 484 -16.27 -12.12 4.05
N GLU A 485 -17.26 -12.48 4.87
CA GLU A 485 -17.43 -13.84 5.40
C GLU A 485 -17.71 -14.90 4.31
N LYS A 486 -18.18 -14.53 3.11
CA LYS A 486 -18.30 -15.46 1.98
C LYS A 486 -16.94 -15.99 1.50
N TYR A 487 -15.89 -15.16 1.62
CA TYR A 487 -14.54 -15.45 1.09
C TYR A 487 -13.54 -15.83 2.18
N TYR A 488 -13.73 -15.30 3.40
CA TYR A 488 -12.82 -15.41 4.53
C TYR A 488 -13.56 -15.83 5.82
N ALA A 489 -14.41 -16.86 5.72
CA ALA A 489 -15.22 -17.32 6.83
C ALA A 489 -14.40 -17.64 8.07
N GLY A 490 -14.68 -16.96 9.19
CA GLY A 490 -13.98 -17.15 10.45
C GLY A 490 -12.63 -16.42 10.57
N GLU A 491 -12.19 -15.68 9.54
CA GLU A 491 -10.89 -14.98 9.51
C GLU A 491 -10.99 -13.49 9.85
N SER A 492 -12.07 -13.08 10.50
CA SER A 492 -12.33 -11.67 10.78
C SER A 492 -11.23 -10.96 11.60
N GLU A 493 -10.53 -11.70 12.45
CA GLU A 493 -9.45 -11.15 13.29
C GLU A 493 -8.17 -10.79 12.50
N MET A 494 -8.07 -11.16 11.19
CA MET A 494 -7.01 -10.64 10.34
C MET A 494 -7.16 -9.15 10.03
N VAL A 495 -8.38 -8.60 10.20
CA VAL A 495 -8.70 -7.17 10.14
C VAL A 495 -8.74 -6.63 11.56
N LYS A 496 -7.93 -5.63 11.87
CA LYS A 496 -7.78 -5.12 13.24
C LYS A 496 -9.07 -4.53 13.79
N ASP A 497 -9.67 -3.59 13.07
CA ASP A 497 -10.93 -2.90 13.40
C ASP A 497 -11.35 -2.04 12.20
N PHE A 498 -12.52 -1.38 12.29
CA PHE A 498 -12.87 -0.30 11.38
C PHE A 498 -11.95 0.91 11.61
N TRP A 499 -11.50 1.52 10.52
CA TRP A 499 -10.80 2.78 10.59
C TRP A 499 -11.76 3.89 11.05
N MET A 500 -11.40 4.60 12.08
CA MET A 500 -12.16 5.74 12.61
C MET A 500 -11.19 6.86 13.00
N PRO A 501 -11.61 8.14 12.96
CA PRO A 501 -10.90 9.21 13.65
C PRO A 501 -10.69 8.86 15.13
N ASN A 502 -9.70 9.48 15.76
CA ASN A 502 -9.40 9.21 17.17
C ASN A 502 -10.55 9.68 18.07
N LYS A 503 -11.39 8.75 18.52
CA LYS A 503 -12.62 9.03 19.29
C LYS A 503 -12.38 9.68 20.65
N GLU A 504 -11.14 9.64 21.16
CA GLU A 504 -10.77 10.30 22.41
C GLU A 504 -10.61 11.82 22.24
N TRP A 505 -10.51 12.31 21.01
CA TRP A 505 -10.36 13.73 20.75
C TRP A 505 -11.72 14.43 20.61
N GLU A 506 -11.84 15.61 21.23
CA GLU A 506 -13.03 16.43 21.11
C GLU A 506 -13.30 16.76 19.63
N GLY A 507 -14.53 16.51 19.15
CA GLY A 507 -14.92 16.69 17.75
C GLY A 507 -14.67 15.48 16.84
N CYS A 508 -14.01 14.41 17.32
CA CYS A 508 -13.72 13.20 16.54
C CYS A 508 -14.55 11.97 16.94
N ASN A 509 -15.42 12.07 17.95
CA ASN A 509 -16.33 10.98 18.33
C ASN A 509 -17.53 10.93 17.37
N VAL A 510 -17.33 10.33 16.21
CA VAL A 510 -18.29 10.24 15.11
C VAL A 510 -18.66 8.78 14.83
N ASP A 511 -19.85 8.57 14.24
CA ASP A 511 -20.38 7.24 13.88
C ASP A 511 -20.16 6.90 12.40
N ASP A 512 -19.68 7.84 11.59
CA ASP A 512 -19.29 7.64 10.21
C ASP A 512 -17.80 7.97 10.06
N PRO A 513 -16.99 7.11 9.43
CA PRO A 513 -15.57 7.37 9.24
C PRO A 513 -15.25 8.46 8.19
N SER A 514 -16.26 8.93 7.44
CA SER A 514 -16.07 9.98 6.43
C SER A 514 -15.62 11.31 7.05
N ALA A 515 -14.66 11.97 6.42
CA ALA A 515 -14.24 13.31 6.81
C ALA A 515 -15.37 14.35 6.73
N ARG A 516 -16.41 14.10 5.93
CA ARG A 516 -17.58 14.97 5.77
C ARG A 516 -18.34 15.25 7.06
N VAL A 517 -18.29 14.33 8.03
CA VAL A 517 -19.00 14.51 9.32
C VAL A 517 -18.23 15.37 10.32
N LEU A 518 -16.98 15.71 10.03
CA LEU A 518 -16.16 16.55 10.88
C LEU A 518 -16.49 18.03 10.70
N SER A 519 -16.53 18.77 11.79
CA SER A 519 -16.90 20.19 11.78
C SER A 519 -15.93 21.10 10.98
N ASN A 520 -14.69 20.66 10.77
CA ASN A 520 -13.67 21.36 9.98
C ASN A 520 -13.62 20.94 8.50
N TYR A 521 -14.58 20.13 8.03
CA TYR A 521 -14.61 19.74 6.62
C TYR A 521 -14.80 20.93 5.69
N GLY A 522 -15.69 21.88 6.05
CA GLY A 522 -15.87 23.16 5.36
C GLY A 522 -16.19 23.00 3.88
N ALA A 523 -15.52 23.79 3.04
CA ALA A 523 -15.62 23.74 1.58
C ALA A 523 -14.73 22.65 0.93
N SER A 524 -14.21 21.70 1.71
CA SER A 524 -13.41 20.59 1.17
C SER A 524 -14.29 19.75 0.24
N GLY A 525 -13.84 19.55 -0.98
CA GLY A 525 -14.60 18.82 -1.99
C GLY A 525 -15.63 19.65 -2.78
N GLN A 526 -15.55 20.98 -2.68
CA GLN A 526 -16.35 21.91 -3.51
C GLN A 526 -15.51 22.50 -4.65
#